data_10d52e38705be25adc3fddb671850c96
#
_entry.id   10d52e38705be25adc3fddb671850c96
#
_cell.length_a   1.000
_cell.length_b   1.000
_cell.length_c   1.000
_cell.angle_alpha   90.00
_cell.angle_beta   90.00
_cell.angle_gamma   90.00
#
_symmetry.space_group_name_H-M   'P 1'
#
loop_
_entity.id
_entity.type
_entity.pdbx_description
1 polymer ?
#
loop_
_entity_poly.entity_id
_entity_poly.type
_entity_poly.pdbx_seq_one_letter_code
_entity_poly.pdbx_strand_id
1 'polypeptide(L)'
;MQQRNRNGDSRNRNAERVEDDTPLRDTEEAATDLKAPEAPARKPDLAPPAEAPSRRSGGAVMRVLLLLVVAAAAALLYHYWGFWKGEQAAATAPPPPPVTVAKPLIRSMQEWSDFTGQFEAREAVEVRPRVSGYLESVNFVDGQLVKKGDLLFVIEPRPFELALETAKAQQAQAEAQLDLAKAQLERTAQLRKNDYATQETYDERAAQVNIATASRDAAIAAVNQAQLNLDYTRVTAPVAGRMGRHEVSIGNLIMGGTGGSTTLLTTIVSLDPIWLSFNVSEGDGMTYKRLVQKGEIESARTNSVQVQGELMDEKDWPLKGTIDFVDNQYDRSSGTIRVRASFPNPDLFITPGQFGRVRVPMSQNRPTMLVPDAAVVTDQSVKLLFTVAPDGTVVPKPVELGPVTDDNLRVIRSGITADDQVIISGLLRARPGQKVTPEQGKVGEAAATPQNAGAK
;
A
#
# COMPACT_ATOMS: atom_id res chain seq x y z
N MET A 1 18.17 -20.09 -63.86
CA MET A 1 19.46 -19.52 -64.30
C MET A 1 19.97 -18.72 -63.13
N GLN A 2 20.79 -19.28 -62.22
CA GLN A 2 22.27 -19.31 -62.28
C GLN A 2 22.81 -17.87 -62.31
N GLN A 3 23.63 -17.37 -61.38
CA GLN A 3 24.77 -17.88 -60.61
C GLN A 3 25.16 -16.74 -59.62
N ARG A 4 25.51 -16.98 -58.35
CA ARG A 4 26.87 -17.22 -57.85
C ARG A 4 27.87 -16.08 -58.09
N ASN A 5 28.36 -15.42 -57.04
CA ASN A 5 29.69 -15.65 -56.44
C ASN A 5 30.02 -14.47 -55.51
N ARG A 6 30.41 -14.69 -54.26
CA ARG A 6 31.74 -14.97 -53.69
C ARG A 6 32.63 -13.76 -53.41
N ASN A 7 32.94 -13.68 -52.15
CA ASN A 7 34.28 -13.49 -51.55
C ASN A 7 34.86 -12.10 -51.28
N GLY A 8 35.36 -12.00 -50.11
CA GLY A 8 36.46 -11.18 -49.64
C GLY A 8 36.25 -10.73 -48.16
N ASP A 9 36.57 -11.41 -47.16
CA ASP A 9 37.80 -11.76 -46.42
C ASP A 9 38.83 -10.64 -46.35
N SER A 10 39.02 -10.16 -45.13
CA SER A 10 40.30 -9.80 -44.46
C SER A 10 40.03 -9.04 -43.16
N ARG A 11 40.20 -9.70 -42.02
CA ARG A 11 41.34 -9.56 -41.12
C ARG A 11 41.76 -8.13 -40.80
N ASN A 12 41.53 -7.68 -39.58
CA ASN A 12 42.65 -7.33 -38.71
C ASN A 12 42.25 -7.28 -37.25
N ARG A 13 42.95 -8.05 -36.51
CA ARG A 13 43.37 -8.10 -35.15
C ARG A 13 43.74 -6.71 -34.61
N ASN A 14 43.35 -6.41 -33.40
CA ASN A 14 44.34 -6.16 -32.35
C ASN A 14 43.67 -6.35 -30.99
N ALA A 15 44.25 -7.26 -30.30
CA ALA A 15 44.12 -7.51 -28.88
C ALA A 15 44.96 -6.47 -28.14
N GLU A 16 44.40 -5.97 -27.07
CA GLU A 16 45.22 -5.49 -25.96
C GLU A 16 44.61 -5.97 -24.64
N ARG A 17 45.30 -6.94 -24.13
CA ARG A 17 45.23 -7.47 -22.78
C ARG A 17 45.84 -6.41 -21.86
N VAL A 18 45.15 -6.07 -20.80
CA VAL A 18 45.82 -5.62 -19.57
C VAL A 18 45.37 -6.58 -18.46
N GLU A 19 46.25 -7.50 -18.18
CA GLU A 19 46.37 -8.21 -16.91
C GLU A 19 46.79 -7.19 -15.85
N ASP A 20 46.07 -7.11 -14.77
CA ASP A 20 46.68 -6.64 -13.53
C ASP A 20 46.38 -7.67 -12.42
N ASP A 21 47.45 -8.32 -12.13
CA ASP A 21 47.69 -9.30 -11.10
C ASP A 21 47.77 -8.58 -9.75
N THR A 22 46.98 -8.98 -8.79
CA THR A 22 47.40 -8.80 -7.39
C THR A 22 46.90 -9.95 -6.53
N PRO A 23 47.79 -10.50 -5.69
CA PRO A 23 47.70 -11.88 -5.24
C PRO A 23 46.88 -12.07 -3.97
N LEU A 24 46.34 -13.27 -3.92
CA LEU A 24 45.91 -13.97 -2.72
C LEU A 24 46.95 -13.87 -1.59
N ARG A 25 46.50 -13.44 -0.45
CA ARG A 25 47.20 -13.67 0.81
C ARG A 25 46.40 -14.62 1.66
N ASP A 26 46.85 -15.83 1.60
CA ASP A 26 46.65 -16.85 2.63
C ASP A 26 47.08 -16.30 3.98
N THR A 27 46.22 -16.39 4.94
CA THR A 27 46.59 -16.56 6.33
C THR A 27 45.73 -17.66 6.91
N GLU A 28 46.36 -18.77 6.93
CA GLU A 28 46.10 -19.96 7.72
C GLU A 28 46.21 -19.64 9.21
N GLU A 29 45.60 -20.52 10.01
CA GLU A 29 45.82 -20.77 11.43
C GLU A 29 45.16 -19.85 12.46
N ALA A 30 44.09 -20.37 13.09
CA ALA A 30 44.22 -20.90 14.47
C ALA A 30 42.92 -21.62 14.85
N ALA A 31 42.92 -22.90 14.66
CA ALA A 31 42.10 -23.81 15.43
C ALA A 31 42.60 -23.81 16.87
N THR A 32 41.78 -23.31 17.78
CA THR A 32 42.03 -23.56 19.20
C THR A 32 40.91 -24.41 19.74
N ASP A 33 41.24 -25.65 19.82
CA ASP A 33 40.72 -26.73 20.62
C ASP A 33 40.56 -26.29 22.09
N LEU A 34 39.36 -26.25 22.60
CA LEU A 34 39.09 -26.17 24.03
C LEU A 34 38.20 -27.34 24.46
N LYS A 35 38.95 -28.38 24.77
CA LYS A 35 38.68 -29.55 25.54
C LYS A 35 37.97 -29.25 26.86
N ALA A 36 36.84 -29.93 27.07
CA ALA A 36 36.17 -30.02 28.35
C ALA A 36 37.07 -30.63 29.42
N PRO A 37 37.01 -30.20 30.67
CA PRO A 37 37.62 -30.96 31.75
C PRO A 37 36.63 -31.95 32.37
N GLU A 38 37.05 -33.19 32.29
CA GLU A 38 36.54 -34.33 33.06
C GLU A 38 36.67 -34.08 34.57
N ALA A 39 35.69 -34.59 35.29
CA ALA A 39 35.72 -34.77 36.73
C ALA A 39 36.74 -35.86 37.15
N PRO A 40 37.35 -35.73 38.30
CA PRO A 40 37.88 -36.92 38.97
C PRO A 40 37.04 -37.26 40.20
N ALA A 41 36.54 -38.45 40.15
CA ALA A 41 36.17 -39.21 41.31
C ALA A 41 37.40 -39.58 42.12
N ARG A 42 37.35 -39.40 43.42
CA ARG A 42 38.18 -40.16 44.37
C ARG A 42 37.43 -40.33 45.69
N LYS A 43 37.04 -41.56 45.93
CA LYS A 43 36.93 -42.10 47.27
C LYS A 43 38.32 -42.37 47.83
N PRO A 44 38.50 -42.25 49.10
CA PRO A 44 39.43 -43.14 49.76
C PRO A 44 38.78 -44.01 50.81
N ASP A 45 39.40 -45.11 50.85
CA ASP A 45 39.35 -46.28 51.61
C ASP A 45 39.31 -46.18 53.12
N LEU A 46 38.71 -47.18 53.60
CA LEU A 46 38.79 -47.93 54.84
C LEU A 46 40.19 -47.99 55.51
N ALA A 47 40.14 -47.92 56.81
CA ALA A 47 40.88 -48.86 57.61
C ALA A 47 40.45 -48.86 59.09
N PRO A 48 40.72 -49.88 59.75
CA PRO A 48 39.86 -50.46 60.78
C PRO A 48 40.46 -50.41 62.19
N PRO A 49 40.09 -51.27 63.08
CA PRO A 49 39.56 -50.96 64.39
C PRO A 49 40.56 -51.16 65.53
N ALA A 50 40.27 -50.60 66.65
CA ALA A 50 40.96 -51.10 67.90
C ALA A 50 40.02 -51.02 69.08
N GLU A 51 39.64 -52.15 69.54
CA GLU A 51 39.63 -52.72 70.86
C GLU A 51 39.05 -51.98 72.05
N ALA A 52 38.13 -52.69 72.61
CA ALA A 52 37.57 -52.47 73.95
C ALA A 52 38.61 -52.74 75.04
N PRO A 53 38.42 -52.24 76.22
CA PRO A 53 38.18 -53.16 77.29
C PRO A 53 37.05 -52.84 78.26
N SER A 54 36.41 -53.85 78.57
CA SER A 54 35.74 -54.40 79.74
C SER A 54 35.48 -53.54 81.02
N ARG A 55 34.28 -53.72 81.48
CA ARG A 55 33.77 -53.94 82.83
C ARG A 55 34.01 -52.89 83.92
N ARG A 56 32.89 -52.38 84.43
CA ARG A 56 32.41 -52.86 85.77
C ARG A 56 31.07 -52.31 86.11
N SER A 57 30.27 -53.23 86.65
CA SER A 57 29.07 -53.19 87.42
C SER A 57 28.92 -51.99 88.35
N GLY A 58 27.77 -51.40 88.35
CA GLY A 58 27.39 -50.47 89.40
C GLY A 58 25.98 -50.00 89.11
N GLY A 59 25.06 -50.63 89.57
CA GLY A 59 24.11 -50.15 90.43
C GLY A 59 22.65 -50.06 89.93
N ALA A 60 21.86 -50.92 90.42
CA ALA A 60 20.38 -50.91 90.28
C ALA A 60 19.73 -49.55 90.60
N VAL A 61 20.41 -48.68 91.34
CA VAL A 61 19.95 -47.32 91.71
C VAL A 61 19.99 -46.36 90.51
N MET A 62 20.97 -46.49 89.66
CA MET A 62 21.06 -45.66 88.47
C MET A 62 19.98 -45.95 87.41
N ARG A 63 19.54 -47.25 87.38
CA ARG A 63 18.40 -47.65 86.47
C ARG A 63 17.05 -47.13 86.91
N VAL A 64 16.80 -47.07 88.23
CA VAL A 64 15.59 -46.48 88.78
C VAL A 64 15.55 -44.95 88.55
N LEU A 65 16.67 -44.26 88.72
CA LEU A 65 16.76 -42.85 88.47
C LEU A 65 16.61 -42.50 86.97
N LEU A 66 17.22 -43.36 86.11
CA LEU A 66 17.04 -43.22 84.65
C LEU A 66 15.59 -43.43 84.23
N LEU A 67 14.88 -44.44 84.83
CA LEU A 67 13.47 -44.67 84.54
C LEU A 67 12.57 -43.54 85.03
N LEU A 68 12.87 -42.92 86.19
CA LEU A 68 12.14 -41.75 86.65
C LEU A 68 12.42 -40.49 85.73
N VAL A 69 13.64 -40.32 85.27
CA VAL A 69 13.99 -39.23 84.31
C VAL A 69 13.28 -39.45 82.97
N VAL A 70 13.26 -40.73 82.49
CA VAL A 70 12.58 -41.07 81.26
C VAL A 70 11.07 -40.91 81.42
N ALA A 71 10.49 -41.29 82.53
CA ALA A 71 9.07 -41.09 82.82
C ALA A 71 8.69 -39.62 82.94
N ALA A 72 9.56 -38.77 83.60
CA ALA A 72 9.38 -37.36 83.68
C ALA A 72 9.56 -36.68 82.29
N ALA A 73 10.51 -37.14 81.51
CA ALA A 73 10.70 -36.66 80.15
C ALA A 73 9.54 -37.05 79.24
N ALA A 74 9.01 -38.27 79.37
CA ALA A 74 7.85 -38.72 78.62
C ALA A 74 6.53 -37.97 79.04
N ALA A 75 6.41 -37.65 80.35
CA ALA A 75 5.29 -36.83 80.83
C ALA A 75 5.40 -35.37 80.35
N LEU A 76 6.61 -34.83 80.33
CA LEU A 76 6.90 -33.49 79.77
C LEU A 76 6.68 -33.48 78.25
N LEU A 77 7.12 -34.52 77.50
CA LEU A 77 6.87 -34.66 76.09
C LEU A 77 5.36 -34.86 75.80
N TYR A 78 4.66 -35.63 76.63
CA TYR A 78 3.20 -35.78 76.47
C TYR A 78 2.44 -34.48 76.77
N HIS A 79 2.89 -33.72 77.75
CA HIS A 79 2.34 -32.42 78.08
C HIS A 79 2.67 -31.38 76.98
N TYR A 80 3.90 -31.44 76.45
CA TYR A 80 4.32 -30.54 75.36
C TYR A 80 3.64 -30.95 74.02
N TRP A 81 3.40 -32.23 73.78
CA TRP A 81 2.71 -32.69 72.60
C TRP A 81 1.18 -32.41 72.66
N GLY A 82 0.61 -32.35 73.86
CA GLY A 82 -0.76 -31.89 74.07
C GLY A 82 -0.91 -30.40 73.81
N PHE A 83 0.13 -29.60 74.06
CA PHE A 83 0.12 -28.14 73.77
C PHE A 83 0.29 -27.84 72.29
N TRP A 84 0.87 -28.74 71.50
CA TRP A 84 1.00 -28.59 70.06
C TRP A 84 -0.20 -29.14 69.26
N LYS A 85 -1.14 -29.71 69.90
CA LYS A 85 -2.48 -29.97 69.33
C LYS A 85 -3.44 -28.83 69.58
N GLY A 86 -2.87 -27.59 69.77
CA GLY A 86 -3.62 -26.38 69.72
C GLY A 86 -4.16 -26.23 68.30
N GLU A 87 -5.47 -26.26 68.20
CA GLU A 87 -6.32 -25.68 67.18
C GLU A 87 -5.54 -25.28 65.89
N GLN A 88 -5.48 -26.22 64.94
CA GLN A 88 -5.53 -25.77 63.56
C GLN A 88 -6.90 -25.07 63.42
N ALA A 89 -6.96 -23.79 63.82
CA ALA A 89 -7.96 -22.89 63.34
C ALA A 89 -7.94 -23.06 61.82
N ALA A 90 -9.01 -23.61 61.28
CA ALA A 90 -9.24 -23.69 59.86
C ALA A 90 -8.90 -22.26 59.36
N ALA A 91 -7.74 -22.15 58.71
CA ALA A 91 -7.35 -20.88 58.08
C ALA A 91 -8.51 -20.57 57.13
N THR A 92 -9.35 -19.66 57.56
CA THR A 92 -10.40 -19.13 56.68
C THR A 92 -9.69 -18.66 55.43
N ALA A 93 -9.87 -19.37 54.33
CA ALA A 93 -9.26 -19.02 53.08
C ALA A 93 -9.53 -17.52 52.83
N PRO A 94 -8.51 -16.72 52.52
CA PRO A 94 -8.71 -15.29 52.30
C PRO A 94 -9.87 -15.14 51.31
N PRO A 95 -10.73 -14.13 51.55
CA PRO A 95 -11.89 -13.93 50.67
C PRO A 95 -11.39 -13.81 49.22
N PRO A 96 -12.12 -14.37 48.25
CA PRO A 96 -11.72 -14.32 46.85
C PRO A 96 -11.47 -12.87 46.43
N PRO A 97 -10.36 -12.57 45.73
CA PRO A 97 -10.02 -11.23 45.36
C PRO A 97 -11.09 -10.61 44.42
N PRO A 98 -11.49 -9.35 44.65
CA PRO A 98 -12.44 -8.69 43.76
C PRO A 98 -11.78 -8.39 42.39
N VAL A 99 -12.54 -8.66 41.32
CA VAL A 99 -12.17 -8.37 39.93
C VAL A 99 -13.36 -7.74 39.20
N THR A 100 -13.09 -6.79 38.33
CA THR A 100 -14.15 -6.16 37.52
C THR A 100 -14.36 -6.99 36.25
N VAL A 101 -15.60 -7.41 36.03
CA VAL A 101 -16.00 -8.19 34.85
C VAL A 101 -17.02 -7.42 34.04
N ALA A 102 -16.98 -7.60 32.72
CA ALA A 102 -17.98 -7.06 31.82
C ALA A 102 -18.29 -8.05 30.69
N LYS A 103 -19.49 -7.96 30.13
CA LYS A 103 -19.81 -8.64 28.88
C LYS A 103 -19.12 -7.91 27.74
N PRO A 104 -18.65 -8.62 26.66
CA PRO A 104 -18.13 -7.99 25.47
C PRO A 104 -19.13 -6.98 24.89
N LEU A 105 -18.63 -5.83 24.47
CA LEU A 105 -19.47 -4.84 23.77
C LEU A 105 -19.67 -5.31 22.33
N ILE A 106 -20.93 -5.46 21.92
CA ILE A 106 -21.27 -5.78 20.54
C ILE A 106 -21.53 -4.47 19.79
N ARG A 107 -20.69 -4.18 18.81
CA ARG A 107 -20.84 -3.01 17.93
C ARG A 107 -20.73 -3.47 16.49
N SER A 108 -21.66 -3.02 15.64
CA SER A 108 -21.51 -3.21 14.20
C SER A 108 -20.38 -2.32 13.71
N MET A 109 -19.35 -2.95 13.17
CA MET A 109 -18.19 -2.24 12.64
C MET A 109 -17.59 -2.97 11.44
N GLN A 110 -16.86 -2.21 10.67
CA GLN A 110 -16.10 -2.65 9.51
C GLN A 110 -14.62 -2.63 9.88
N GLU A 111 -13.91 -3.69 9.56
CA GLU A 111 -12.45 -3.72 9.69
C GLU A 111 -11.84 -3.00 8.48
N TRP A 112 -10.79 -2.23 8.73
CA TRP A 112 -10.05 -1.47 7.74
C TRP A 112 -8.58 -1.83 7.75
N SER A 113 -7.93 -1.73 6.59
CA SER A 113 -6.47 -1.73 6.47
C SER A 113 -6.00 -0.40 5.93
N ASP A 114 -5.00 0.18 6.59
CA ASP A 114 -4.47 1.49 6.27
C ASP A 114 -3.23 1.37 5.40
N PHE A 115 -3.17 2.19 4.36
CA PHE A 115 -2.04 2.28 3.45
C PHE A 115 -1.64 3.74 3.26
N THR A 116 -0.34 3.96 3.07
CA THR A 116 0.18 5.28 2.69
C THR A 116 0.36 5.31 1.19
N GLY A 117 -0.03 6.42 0.57
CA GLY A 117 0.08 6.63 -0.86
C GLY A 117 0.46 8.06 -1.21
N GLN A 118 0.56 8.32 -2.49
CA GLN A 118 0.84 9.64 -3.03
C GLN A 118 -0.28 10.07 -3.96
N PHE A 119 -0.70 11.32 -3.82
CA PHE A 119 -1.69 11.90 -4.71
C PHE A 119 -1.06 12.19 -6.07
N GLU A 120 -1.75 11.79 -7.11
CA GLU A 120 -1.36 11.94 -8.51
C GLU A 120 -2.47 12.66 -9.28
N ALA A 121 -2.08 13.47 -10.27
CA ALA A 121 -3.05 14.04 -11.19
C ALA A 121 -3.69 12.94 -12.04
N ARG A 122 -4.97 13.03 -12.29
CA ARG A 122 -5.64 12.14 -13.25
C ARG A 122 -5.07 12.28 -14.65
N GLU A 123 -4.79 13.51 -15.06
CA GLU A 123 -4.18 13.83 -16.33
C GLU A 123 -3.03 14.80 -16.09
N ALA A 124 -1.84 14.45 -16.57
CA ALA A 124 -0.67 15.31 -16.60
C ALA A 124 -0.20 15.40 -18.05
N VAL A 125 -0.34 16.55 -18.64
CA VAL A 125 -0.06 16.75 -20.06
C VAL A 125 1.06 17.77 -20.25
N GLU A 126 2.08 17.36 -20.96
CA GLU A 126 3.12 18.25 -21.45
C GLU A 126 2.61 18.95 -22.71
N VAL A 127 2.54 20.26 -22.67
CA VAL A 127 2.15 21.07 -23.83
C VAL A 127 3.36 21.30 -24.69
N ARG A 128 3.36 20.71 -25.90
CA ARG A 128 4.42 20.81 -26.89
C ARG A 128 3.87 21.31 -28.23
N PRO A 129 4.59 22.17 -28.97
CA PRO A 129 4.13 22.70 -30.24
C PRO A 129 4.19 21.63 -31.32
N ARG A 130 3.28 21.72 -32.30
CA ARG A 130 3.31 20.89 -33.51
C ARG A 130 4.01 21.51 -34.68
N VAL A 131 4.20 22.84 -34.66
CA VAL A 131 4.92 23.59 -35.67
C VAL A 131 6.04 24.40 -35.04
N SER A 132 7.09 24.68 -35.79
CA SER A 132 8.24 25.45 -35.35
C SER A 132 8.04 26.92 -35.74
N GLY A 133 8.52 27.85 -34.92
CA GLY A 133 8.45 29.28 -35.17
C GLY A 133 8.82 30.09 -33.94
N TYR A 134 8.81 31.40 -34.03
CA TYR A 134 9.04 32.27 -32.88
C TYR A 134 7.79 32.38 -32.02
N LEU A 135 7.98 32.39 -30.70
CA LEU A 135 6.87 32.60 -29.76
C LEU A 135 6.45 34.06 -29.76
N GLU A 136 5.23 34.34 -30.19
CA GLU A 136 4.70 35.72 -30.31
C GLU A 136 4.04 36.18 -28.99
N SER A 137 3.23 35.30 -28.36
CA SER A 137 2.57 35.63 -27.11
C SER A 137 2.36 34.44 -26.20
N VAL A 138 2.26 34.72 -24.87
CA VAL A 138 1.85 33.83 -23.82
C VAL A 138 0.57 34.41 -23.22
N ASN A 139 -0.53 33.64 -23.24
CA ASN A 139 -1.89 34.13 -22.92
C ASN A 139 -2.43 33.59 -21.62
N PHE A 140 -1.59 33.17 -20.68
CA PHE A 140 -1.96 32.72 -19.34
C PHE A 140 -0.93 33.22 -18.32
N VAL A 141 -1.29 33.11 -17.05
CA VAL A 141 -0.40 33.34 -15.91
C VAL A 141 0.01 31.98 -15.31
N ASP A 142 1.27 31.86 -14.89
CA ASP A 142 1.77 30.65 -14.24
C ASP A 142 0.89 30.28 -13.04
N GLY A 143 0.52 29.00 -12.93
CA GLY A 143 -0.39 28.50 -11.89
C GLY A 143 -1.87 28.77 -12.13
N GLN A 144 -2.26 29.43 -13.22
CA GLN A 144 -3.66 29.72 -13.58
C GLN A 144 -4.44 28.42 -13.84
N LEU A 145 -5.72 28.41 -13.50
CA LEU A 145 -6.67 27.38 -13.92
C LEU A 145 -7.16 27.68 -15.34
N VAL A 146 -7.10 26.67 -16.21
CA VAL A 146 -7.56 26.75 -17.59
C VAL A 146 -8.58 25.67 -17.90
N LYS A 147 -9.44 25.98 -18.88
CA LYS A 147 -10.39 25.01 -19.45
C LYS A 147 -9.82 24.41 -20.73
N LYS A 148 -10.30 23.25 -21.11
CA LYS A 148 -9.98 22.67 -22.42
C LYS A 148 -10.35 23.62 -23.54
N GLY A 149 -9.40 23.92 -24.44
CA GLY A 149 -9.58 24.80 -25.56
C GLY A 149 -9.11 26.25 -25.32
N ASP A 150 -8.78 26.64 -24.09
CA ASP A 150 -8.25 27.97 -23.80
C ASP A 150 -6.92 28.20 -24.55
N LEU A 151 -6.76 29.39 -25.14
CA LEU A 151 -5.54 29.74 -25.85
C LEU A 151 -4.39 30.00 -24.88
N LEU A 152 -3.28 29.28 -25.06
CA LEU A 152 -2.13 29.33 -24.18
C LEU A 152 -0.95 30.11 -24.80
N PHE A 153 -0.61 29.74 -26.03
CA PHE A 153 0.52 30.35 -26.73
C PHE A 153 0.13 30.64 -28.17
N VAL A 154 0.76 31.66 -28.73
CA VAL A 154 0.71 31.98 -30.17
C VAL A 154 2.11 31.92 -30.72
N ILE A 155 2.31 31.10 -31.74
CA ILE A 155 3.53 31.01 -32.54
C ILE A 155 3.31 31.93 -33.73
N GLU A 156 4.32 32.64 -34.18
CA GLU A 156 4.24 33.57 -35.29
C GLU A 156 3.42 33.01 -36.48
N PRO A 157 2.18 33.52 -36.75
CA PRO A 157 1.29 32.93 -37.73
C PRO A 157 1.61 33.35 -39.17
N ARG A 158 2.28 34.47 -39.36
CA ARG A 158 2.53 35.08 -40.67
C ARG A 158 3.10 34.15 -41.73
N PRO A 159 4.14 33.32 -41.48
CA PRO A 159 4.65 32.36 -42.48
C PRO A 159 3.61 31.34 -42.92
N PHE A 160 2.76 30.93 -41.97
CA PHE A 160 1.70 29.94 -42.22
C PHE A 160 0.49 30.53 -42.94
N GLU A 161 0.16 31.82 -42.69
CA GLU A 161 -0.87 32.55 -43.43
C GLU A 161 -0.45 32.71 -44.90
N LEU A 162 0.80 33.08 -45.17
CA LEU A 162 1.34 33.18 -46.53
C LEU A 162 1.34 31.80 -47.23
N ALA A 163 1.69 30.75 -46.55
CA ALA A 163 1.65 29.39 -47.08
C ALA A 163 0.20 28.97 -47.44
N LEU A 164 -0.76 29.30 -46.59
CA LEU A 164 -2.19 29.06 -46.85
C LEU A 164 -2.68 29.85 -48.06
N GLU A 165 -2.35 31.11 -48.17
CA GLU A 165 -2.68 31.97 -49.33
C GLU A 165 -2.12 31.41 -50.62
N THR A 166 -0.85 30.96 -50.59
CA THR A 166 -0.21 30.29 -51.73
C THR A 166 -0.95 29.01 -52.13
N ALA A 167 -1.30 28.17 -51.18
CA ALA A 167 -2.05 26.93 -51.43
C ALA A 167 -3.45 27.22 -52.03
N LYS A 168 -4.17 28.24 -51.52
CA LYS A 168 -5.44 28.69 -52.09
C LYS A 168 -5.33 29.18 -53.51
N ALA A 169 -4.24 29.92 -53.85
CA ALA A 169 -4.01 30.35 -55.22
C ALA A 169 -3.76 29.15 -56.17
N GLN A 170 -3.02 28.13 -55.70
CA GLN A 170 -2.82 26.88 -56.45
C GLN A 170 -4.13 26.10 -56.64
N GLN A 171 -5.00 26.04 -55.63
CA GLN A 171 -6.34 25.46 -55.75
C GLN A 171 -7.18 26.17 -56.83
N ALA A 172 -7.22 27.49 -56.78
CA ALA A 172 -7.95 28.29 -57.77
C ALA A 172 -7.45 28.06 -59.22
N GLN A 173 -6.13 27.92 -59.39
CA GLN A 173 -5.54 27.59 -60.66
C GLN A 173 -5.98 26.17 -61.15
N ALA A 174 -5.95 25.17 -60.26
CA ALA A 174 -6.35 23.80 -60.60
C ALA A 174 -7.86 23.72 -60.91
N GLU A 175 -8.69 24.46 -60.22
CA GLU A 175 -10.12 24.57 -60.49
C GLU A 175 -10.39 25.19 -61.90
N ALA A 176 -9.70 26.27 -62.26
CA ALA A 176 -9.83 26.86 -63.57
C ALA A 176 -9.38 25.88 -64.70
N GLN A 177 -8.33 25.10 -64.44
CA GLN A 177 -7.90 24.04 -65.40
C GLN A 177 -8.94 22.93 -65.55
N LEU A 178 -9.56 22.51 -64.44
CA LEU A 178 -10.63 21.50 -64.47
C LEU A 178 -11.86 22.03 -65.25
N ASP A 179 -12.24 23.28 -65.02
CA ASP A 179 -13.36 23.89 -65.71
C ASP A 179 -13.11 24.02 -67.21
N LEU A 180 -11.86 24.38 -67.62
CA LEU A 180 -11.45 24.38 -69.00
C LEU A 180 -11.54 22.95 -69.61
N ALA A 181 -11.04 21.94 -68.92
CA ALA A 181 -11.07 20.56 -69.40
C ALA A 181 -12.51 20.05 -69.57
N LYS A 182 -13.39 20.37 -68.59
CA LYS A 182 -14.82 20.01 -68.68
C LYS A 182 -15.50 20.71 -69.87
N ALA A 183 -15.26 22.00 -70.09
CA ALA A 183 -15.82 22.75 -71.24
C ALA A 183 -15.35 22.16 -72.60
N GLN A 184 -14.07 21.74 -72.65
CA GLN A 184 -13.53 21.06 -73.83
C GLN A 184 -14.17 19.69 -74.08
N LEU A 185 -14.35 18.88 -73.05
CA LEU A 185 -15.01 17.55 -73.14
C LEU A 185 -16.47 17.73 -73.60
N GLU A 186 -17.20 18.65 -73.00
CA GLU A 186 -18.59 18.95 -73.40
C GLU A 186 -18.71 19.38 -74.88
N ARG A 187 -17.85 20.27 -75.32
CA ARG A 187 -17.78 20.67 -76.71
C ARG A 187 -17.48 19.49 -77.66
N THR A 188 -16.48 18.65 -77.28
CA THR A 188 -16.17 17.46 -78.06
C THR A 188 -17.30 16.46 -78.06
N ALA A 189 -18.02 16.31 -76.94
CA ALA A 189 -19.23 15.45 -76.88
C ALA A 189 -20.35 15.90 -77.81
N GLN A 190 -20.57 17.20 -77.95
CA GLN A 190 -21.51 17.78 -78.90
C GLN A 190 -21.09 17.57 -80.32
N LEU A 191 -19.80 17.79 -80.70
CA LEU A 191 -19.25 17.53 -82.02
C LEU A 191 -19.34 16.08 -82.42
N ARG A 192 -19.11 15.12 -81.45
CA ARG A 192 -19.22 13.70 -81.72
C ARG A 192 -20.66 13.26 -82.02
N LYS A 193 -21.68 13.89 -81.44
CA LYS A 193 -23.08 13.61 -81.74
C LYS A 193 -23.45 13.92 -83.24
N ASN A 194 -22.69 14.79 -83.87
CA ASN A 194 -22.85 15.19 -85.24
C ASN A 194 -21.76 14.61 -86.20
N ASP A 195 -21.03 13.56 -85.76
CA ASP A 195 -19.97 12.86 -86.48
C ASP A 195 -18.76 13.74 -86.86
N TYR A 196 -18.56 14.88 -86.17
CA TYR A 196 -17.41 15.78 -86.42
C TYR A 196 -16.23 15.55 -85.49
N ALA A 197 -16.30 14.61 -84.56
CA ALA A 197 -15.17 14.20 -83.70
C ALA A 197 -15.10 12.67 -83.55
N THR A 198 -13.86 12.14 -83.38
CA THR A 198 -13.60 10.71 -83.24
C THR A 198 -13.85 10.26 -81.77
N GLN A 199 -14.02 8.93 -81.60
CA GLN A 199 -14.11 8.36 -80.25
C GLN A 199 -12.81 8.59 -79.46
N GLU A 200 -11.67 8.42 -80.09
CA GLU A 200 -10.33 8.66 -79.54
C GLU A 200 -10.21 10.07 -78.92
N THR A 201 -10.60 11.12 -79.72
CA THR A 201 -10.54 12.50 -79.20
C THR A 201 -11.45 12.71 -77.98
N TYR A 202 -12.62 12.04 -77.94
CA TYR A 202 -13.50 12.11 -76.78
C TYR A 202 -12.85 11.46 -75.54
N ASP A 203 -12.27 10.27 -75.73
CA ASP A 203 -11.62 9.53 -74.63
C ASP A 203 -10.40 10.26 -74.10
N GLU A 204 -9.63 10.92 -74.97
CA GLU A 204 -8.53 11.83 -74.56
C GLU A 204 -9.03 12.99 -73.72
N ARG A 205 -10.16 13.65 -74.10
CA ARG A 205 -10.72 14.78 -73.30
C ARG A 205 -11.33 14.29 -72.00
N ALA A 206 -11.91 13.08 -71.95
CA ALA A 206 -12.39 12.47 -70.74
C ALA A 206 -11.22 12.16 -69.76
N ALA A 207 -10.13 11.60 -70.32
CA ALA A 207 -8.89 11.39 -69.51
C ALA A 207 -8.33 12.71 -68.98
N GLN A 208 -8.36 13.78 -69.76
CA GLN A 208 -7.89 15.10 -69.31
C GLN A 208 -8.71 15.69 -68.17
N VAL A 209 -10.08 15.47 -68.18
CA VAL A 209 -10.93 15.85 -67.04
C VAL A 209 -10.56 15.05 -65.78
N ASN A 210 -10.29 13.77 -65.91
CA ASN A 210 -9.86 12.96 -64.80
C ASN A 210 -8.53 13.43 -64.17
N ILE A 211 -7.55 13.78 -65.02
CA ILE A 211 -6.27 14.30 -64.62
C ILE A 211 -6.43 15.68 -63.89
N ALA A 212 -7.23 16.57 -64.49
CA ALA A 212 -7.51 17.88 -63.91
C ALA A 212 -8.29 17.78 -62.56
N THR A 213 -9.20 16.76 -62.47
CA THR A 213 -9.91 16.49 -61.20
C THR A 213 -8.95 16.04 -60.11
N ALA A 214 -8.04 15.10 -60.40
CA ALA A 214 -7.03 14.64 -59.46
C ALA A 214 -6.08 15.80 -59.04
N SER A 215 -5.71 16.68 -59.97
CA SER A 215 -4.90 17.87 -59.67
C SER A 215 -5.60 18.82 -58.72
N ARG A 216 -6.92 19.10 -58.95
CA ARG A 216 -7.72 19.92 -58.05
C ARG A 216 -7.80 19.27 -56.64
N ASP A 217 -8.04 17.96 -56.57
CA ASP A 217 -8.16 17.26 -55.27
C ASP A 217 -6.83 17.30 -54.51
N ALA A 218 -5.70 17.20 -55.19
CA ALA A 218 -4.39 17.37 -54.57
C ALA A 218 -4.16 18.81 -54.06
N ALA A 219 -4.62 19.85 -54.81
CA ALA A 219 -4.54 21.22 -54.36
C ALA A 219 -5.45 21.50 -53.15
N ILE A 220 -6.63 20.90 -53.09
CA ILE A 220 -7.52 20.97 -51.91
C ILE A 220 -6.82 20.37 -50.70
N ALA A 221 -6.17 19.21 -50.86
CA ALA A 221 -5.41 18.60 -49.77
C ALA A 221 -4.26 19.49 -49.28
N ALA A 222 -3.60 20.19 -50.19
CA ALA A 222 -2.53 21.16 -49.84
C ALA A 222 -3.08 22.36 -49.05
N VAL A 223 -4.26 22.90 -49.41
CA VAL A 223 -4.94 23.95 -48.64
C VAL A 223 -5.27 23.47 -47.22
N ASN A 224 -5.85 22.27 -47.11
CA ASN A 224 -6.19 21.70 -45.79
C ASN A 224 -4.96 21.50 -44.90
N GLN A 225 -3.84 21.07 -45.49
CA GLN A 225 -2.56 20.95 -44.77
C GLN A 225 -2.03 22.29 -44.29
N ALA A 226 -2.07 23.32 -45.16
CA ALA A 226 -1.62 24.67 -44.81
C ALA A 226 -2.52 25.27 -43.70
N GLN A 227 -3.82 25.07 -43.80
CA GLN A 227 -4.78 25.51 -42.76
C GLN A 227 -4.50 24.82 -41.43
N LEU A 228 -4.29 23.50 -41.41
CA LEU A 228 -3.96 22.74 -40.21
C LEU A 228 -2.67 23.25 -39.57
N ASN A 229 -1.65 23.58 -40.36
CA ASN A 229 -0.41 24.12 -39.84
C ASN A 229 -0.61 25.52 -39.23
N LEU A 230 -1.45 26.35 -39.84
CA LEU A 230 -1.86 27.65 -39.26
C LEU A 230 -2.64 27.49 -37.97
N ASP A 231 -3.55 26.53 -37.89
CA ASP A 231 -4.28 26.24 -36.65
C ASP A 231 -3.34 25.79 -35.53
N TYR A 232 -2.26 25.07 -35.84
CA TYR A 232 -1.25 24.64 -34.88
C TYR A 232 -0.37 25.78 -34.35
N THR A 233 -0.39 26.96 -34.97
CA THR A 233 0.27 28.16 -34.41
C THR A 233 -0.42 28.64 -33.14
N ARG A 234 -1.70 28.35 -32.99
CA ARG A 234 -2.51 28.65 -31.80
C ARG A 234 -2.53 27.43 -30.88
N VAL A 235 -1.63 27.42 -29.92
CA VAL A 235 -1.54 26.30 -28.97
C VAL A 235 -2.59 26.47 -27.90
N THR A 236 -3.54 25.52 -27.83
CA THR A 236 -4.63 25.52 -26.87
C THR A 236 -4.48 24.43 -25.84
N ALA A 237 -5.13 24.59 -24.70
CA ALA A 237 -5.16 23.60 -23.62
C ALA A 237 -5.88 22.31 -24.05
N PRO A 238 -5.21 21.14 -24.05
CA PRO A 238 -5.82 19.85 -24.42
C PRO A 238 -6.77 19.34 -23.35
N VAL A 239 -6.53 19.70 -22.09
CA VAL A 239 -7.31 19.30 -20.90
C VAL A 239 -7.54 20.50 -20.00
N ALA A 240 -8.54 20.40 -19.13
CA ALA A 240 -8.77 21.39 -18.08
C ALA A 240 -7.86 21.07 -16.89
N GLY A 241 -7.29 22.09 -16.24
CA GLY A 241 -6.41 21.88 -15.10
C GLY A 241 -5.65 23.15 -14.69
N ARG A 242 -4.68 22.96 -13.82
CA ARG A 242 -3.75 24.03 -13.40
C ARG A 242 -2.52 24.03 -14.27
N MET A 243 -2.18 25.21 -14.75
CA MET A 243 -0.95 25.43 -15.52
C MET A 243 0.28 25.29 -14.62
N GLY A 244 1.33 24.70 -15.16
CA GLY A 244 2.68 24.87 -14.64
C GLY A 244 3.25 26.24 -15.00
N ARG A 245 4.54 26.43 -14.78
CA ARG A 245 5.25 27.61 -15.29
C ARG A 245 5.44 27.50 -16.82
N HIS A 246 5.58 28.63 -17.47
CA HIS A 246 6.06 28.63 -18.85
C HIS A 246 7.56 28.38 -18.90
N GLU A 247 8.00 27.46 -19.77
CA GLU A 247 9.42 27.09 -19.92
C GLU A 247 10.13 27.91 -21.00
N VAL A 248 9.37 28.70 -21.76
CA VAL A 248 9.87 29.49 -22.89
C VAL A 248 9.36 30.93 -22.82
N SER A 249 10.19 31.89 -23.21
CA SER A 249 9.86 33.32 -23.23
C SER A 249 9.48 33.80 -24.64
N ILE A 250 8.68 34.86 -24.69
CA ILE A 250 8.31 35.53 -25.94
C ILE A 250 9.58 35.91 -26.72
N GLY A 251 9.58 35.68 -28.04
CA GLY A 251 10.72 35.90 -28.93
C GLY A 251 11.68 34.73 -29.05
N ASN A 252 11.52 33.65 -28.26
CA ASN A 252 12.31 32.44 -28.41
C ASN A 252 11.86 31.64 -29.63
N LEU A 253 12.82 31.04 -30.32
CA LEU A 253 12.55 30.05 -31.36
C LEU A 253 12.15 28.74 -30.67
N ILE A 254 10.96 28.23 -30.98
CA ILE A 254 10.45 26.96 -30.48
C ILE A 254 10.46 25.92 -31.61
N MET A 255 10.81 24.69 -31.24
CA MET A 255 10.88 23.58 -32.18
C MET A 255 9.63 22.68 -31.97
N GLY A 256 8.84 22.59 -33.04
CA GLY A 256 7.65 21.72 -33.09
C GLY A 256 7.87 20.53 -34.00
N GLY A 257 6.89 19.62 -34.05
CA GLY A 257 6.88 18.47 -34.94
C GLY A 257 6.66 17.16 -34.21
N THR A 258 6.79 16.03 -34.94
CA THR A 258 6.59 14.67 -34.43
C THR A 258 7.89 14.00 -33.97
N GLY A 259 9.02 14.70 -34.00
CA GLY A 259 10.34 14.18 -33.59
C GLY A 259 10.65 14.38 -32.11
N GLY A 260 11.60 13.62 -31.57
CA GLY A 260 11.94 13.59 -30.14
C GLY A 260 12.57 14.85 -29.53
N SER A 261 12.79 15.93 -30.30
CA SER A 261 13.43 17.17 -29.84
C SER A 261 12.46 18.36 -29.78
N THR A 262 11.18 18.14 -29.57
CA THR A 262 10.20 19.23 -29.46
C THR A 262 10.34 19.99 -28.14
N THR A 263 10.22 21.33 -28.22
CA THR A 263 10.34 22.21 -27.05
C THR A 263 9.16 22.01 -26.11
N LEU A 264 9.43 21.80 -24.81
CA LEU A 264 8.39 21.85 -23.79
C LEU A 264 8.00 23.31 -23.56
N LEU A 265 6.70 23.62 -23.69
CA LEU A 265 6.18 24.96 -23.44
C LEU A 265 5.73 25.15 -21.99
N THR A 266 4.98 24.19 -21.48
CA THR A 266 4.45 24.15 -20.12
C THR A 266 3.84 22.78 -19.84
N THR A 267 3.37 22.58 -18.60
CA THR A 267 2.61 21.39 -18.19
C THR A 267 1.22 21.78 -17.70
N ILE A 268 0.25 20.91 -17.88
CA ILE A 268 -1.11 21.06 -17.33
C ILE A 268 -1.39 19.81 -16.50
N VAL A 269 -1.85 20.01 -15.26
CA VAL A 269 -2.26 18.92 -14.38
C VAL A 269 -3.72 19.08 -14.00
N SER A 270 -4.51 18.01 -14.18
CA SER A 270 -5.88 18.00 -13.68
C SER A 270 -5.86 17.84 -12.16
N LEU A 271 -6.74 18.53 -11.45
CA LEU A 271 -6.81 18.54 -10.00
C LEU A 271 -8.08 17.87 -9.46
N ASP A 272 -9.15 17.80 -10.23
CA ASP A 272 -10.43 17.20 -9.84
C ASP A 272 -10.99 16.32 -10.97
N PRO A 273 -11.25 15.04 -10.70
CA PRO A 273 -10.89 14.29 -9.51
C PRO A 273 -9.36 14.05 -9.41
N ILE A 274 -8.88 13.82 -8.19
CA ILE A 274 -7.48 13.47 -7.94
C ILE A 274 -7.35 11.98 -7.61
N TRP A 275 -6.25 11.39 -7.99
CA TRP A 275 -5.95 9.99 -7.68
C TRP A 275 -5.00 9.86 -6.49
N LEU A 276 -5.20 8.84 -5.68
CA LEU A 276 -4.25 8.40 -4.67
C LEU A 276 -3.73 7.01 -5.07
N SER A 277 -2.46 6.95 -5.42
CA SER A 277 -1.75 5.69 -5.72
C SER A 277 -1.09 5.17 -4.46
N PHE A 278 -1.32 3.91 -4.11
CA PHE A 278 -0.71 3.25 -2.96
C PHE A 278 -0.34 1.81 -3.29
N ASN A 279 0.61 1.28 -2.53
CA ASN A 279 1.12 -0.07 -2.73
C ASN A 279 0.62 -0.99 -1.63
N VAL A 280 0.11 -2.15 -2.01
CA VAL A 280 -0.38 -3.20 -1.12
C VAL A 280 0.58 -4.37 -1.17
N SER A 281 1.02 -4.86 0.00
CA SER A 281 1.90 -6.02 0.08
C SER A 281 1.24 -7.29 -0.48
N GLU A 282 2.04 -8.27 -0.91
CA GLU A 282 1.51 -9.56 -1.37
C GLU A 282 0.68 -10.24 -0.28
N GLY A 283 1.12 -10.16 0.99
CA GLY A 283 0.41 -10.75 2.13
C GLY A 283 -0.99 -10.17 2.34
N ASP A 284 -1.09 -8.83 2.32
CA ASP A 284 -2.37 -8.13 2.43
C ASP A 284 -3.26 -8.40 1.22
N GLY A 285 -2.68 -8.37 0.03
CA GLY A 285 -3.38 -8.70 -1.22
C GLY A 285 -3.92 -10.13 -1.25
N MET A 286 -3.17 -11.11 -0.72
CA MET A 286 -3.63 -12.50 -0.59
C MET A 286 -4.75 -12.62 0.42
N THR A 287 -4.66 -11.92 1.55
CA THR A 287 -5.72 -11.86 2.57
C THR A 287 -7.00 -11.29 1.97
N TYR A 288 -6.91 -10.16 1.28
CA TYR A 288 -8.03 -9.55 0.59
C TYR A 288 -8.67 -10.50 -0.44
N LYS A 289 -7.87 -11.15 -1.29
CA LYS A 289 -8.36 -12.12 -2.28
C LYS A 289 -9.10 -13.29 -1.65
N ARG A 290 -8.61 -13.81 -0.51
CA ARG A 290 -9.29 -14.90 0.22
C ARG A 290 -10.64 -14.45 0.78
N LEU A 291 -10.75 -13.22 1.29
CA LEU A 291 -12.02 -12.66 1.75
C LEU A 291 -13.02 -12.51 0.60
N VAL A 292 -12.55 -12.04 -0.57
CA VAL A 292 -13.38 -11.99 -1.79
C VAL A 292 -13.85 -13.39 -2.22
N GLN A 293 -12.95 -14.40 -2.23
CA GLN A 293 -13.32 -15.77 -2.58
C GLN A 293 -14.36 -16.39 -1.64
N LYS A 294 -14.33 -16.03 -0.35
CA LYS A 294 -15.33 -16.41 0.63
C LYS A 294 -16.66 -15.63 0.52
N GLY A 295 -16.71 -14.59 -0.31
CA GLY A 295 -17.87 -13.72 -0.44
C GLY A 295 -18.08 -12.77 0.74
N GLU A 296 -17.05 -12.58 1.59
CA GLU A 296 -17.11 -11.70 2.75
C GLU A 296 -16.97 -10.21 2.37
N ILE A 297 -16.30 -9.91 1.26
CA ILE A 297 -16.13 -8.56 0.72
C ILE A 297 -16.25 -8.56 -0.81
N GLU A 298 -16.52 -7.38 -1.37
CA GLU A 298 -16.55 -7.20 -2.82
C GLU A 298 -15.15 -7.07 -3.42
N SER A 299 -15.01 -7.53 -4.67
CA SER A 299 -13.75 -7.43 -5.39
C SER A 299 -13.56 -6.00 -5.93
N ALA A 300 -12.47 -5.35 -5.54
CA ALA A 300 -12.08 -4.04 -6.07
C ALA A 300 -11.70 -4.05 -7.57
N ARG A 301 -11.60 -5.22 -8.21
CA ARG A 301 -11.38 -5.34 -9.66
C ARG A 301 -12.66 -5.30 -10.49
N THR A 302 -13.77 -5.69 -9.89
CA THR A 302 -15.06 -5.81 -10.58
C THR A 302 -16.08 -4.80 -10.09
N ASN A 303 -15.93 -4.34 -8.85
CA ASN A 303 -16.84 -3.41 -8.20
C ASN A 303 -16.11 -2.17 -7.73
N SER A 304 -16.85 -1.08 -7.62
CA SER A 304 -16.36 0.18 -7.09
C SER A 304 -16.35 0.13 -5.55
N VAL A 305 -15.21 -0.24 -4.96
CA VAL A 305 -15.08 -0.34 -3.51
C VAL A 305 -14.87 1.06 -2.91
N GLN A 306 -15.72 1.42 -1.96
CA GLN A 306 -15.61 2.67 -1.21
C GLN A 306 -14.40 2.63 -0.29
N VAL A 307 -13.59 3.68 -0.33
CA VAL A 307 -12.43 3.87 0.54
C VAL A 307 -12.50 5.23 1.21
N GLN A 308 -11.78 5.39 2.28
CA GLN A 308 -11.66 6.67 2.97
C GLN A 308 -10.20 7.09 2.95
N GLY A 309 -9.97 8.39 2.83
CA GLY A 309 -8.64 8.97 2.81
C GLY A 309 -8.51 10.09 3.82
N GLU A 310 -7.27 10.39 4.17
CA GLU A 310 -6.90 11.54 5.00
C GLU A 310 -5.55 12.10 4.53
N LEU A 311 -5.35 13.38 4.73
CA LEU A 311 -4.05 14.00 4.59
C LEU A 311 -3.20 13.75 5.84
N MET A 312 -1.90 14.02 5.76
CA MET A 312 -0.96 13.70 6.85
C MET A 312 -1.20 14.50 8.14
N ASP A 313 -1.88 15.62 8.04
CA ASP A 313 -2.25 16.54 9.15
C ASP A 313 -3.70 16.39 9.60
N GLU A 314 -4.50 15.58 8.88
CA GLU A 314 -5.90 15.30 9.21
C GLU A 314 -6.03 14.07 10.10
N LYS A 315 -7.21 13.96 10.72
CA LYS A 315 -7.69 12.80 11.47
C LYS A 315 -9.14 12.54 11.05
N ASP A 316 -9.64 11.36 11.39
CA ASP A 316 -11.06 11.01 11.16
C ASP A 316 -11.47 10.73 9.71
N TRP A 317 -10.53 10.57 8.79
CA TRP A 317 -10.75 10.10 7.43
C TRP A 317 -11.82 10.88 6.64
N PRO A 318 -11.65 12.21 6.48
CA PRO A 318 -12.69 13.06 5.91
C PRO A 318 -12.93 12.81 4.41
N LEU A 319 -11.92 12.32 3.68
CA LEU A 319 -12.01 12.12 2.24
C LEU A 319 -12.71 10.79 1.94
N LYS A 320 -13.71 10.84 1.06
CA LYS A 320 -14.42 9.65 0.57
C LYS A 320 -14.08 9.45 -0.90
N GLY A 321 -13.59 8.27 -1.24
CA GLY A 321 -13.19 7.92 -2.59
C GLY A 321 -13.60 6.49 -2.95
N THR A 322 -13.23 6.09 -4.14
CA THR A 322 -13.48 4.74 -4.66
C THR A 322 -12.23 4.19 -5.32
N ILE A 323 -11.96 2.90 -5.12
CA ILE A 323 -10.93 2.21 -5.90
C ILE A 323 -11.42 2.12 -7.35
N ASP A 324 -10.61 2.65 -8.26
CA ASP A 324 -10.88 2.62 -9.69
C ASP A 324 -9.91 1.73 -10.46
N PHE A 325 -8.78 1.36 -9.85
CA PHE A 325 -7.78 0.53 -10.50
C PHE A 325 -6.99 -0.33 -9.51
N VAL A 326 -6.76 -1.58 -9.87
CA VAL A 326 -5.85 -2.52 -9.21
C VAL A 326 -4.97 -3.14 -10.29
N ASP A 327 -3.67 -3.01 -10.16
CA ASP A 327 -2.72 -3.51 -11.16
C ASP A 327 -2.91 -5.01 -11.44
N ASN A 328 -2.46 -5.47 -12.62
CA ASN A 328 -2.60 -6.84 -13.05
C ASN A 328 -1.47 -7.75 -12.54
N GLN A 329 -0.34 -7.18 -12.10
CA GLN A 329 0.84 -7.89 -11.63
C GLN A 329 1.45 -7.25 -10.38
N TYR A 330 2.18 -8.06 -9.62
CA TYR A 330 3.01 -7.58 -8.53
C TYR A 330 4.35 -7.10 -9.07
N ASP A 331 4.85 -6.00 -8.53
CA ASP A 331 6.22 -5.56 -8.75
C ASP A 331 7.17 -6.57 -8.08
N ARG A 332 8.09 -7.14 -8.87
CA ARG A 332 8.99 -8.19 -8.39
C ARG A 332 10.07 -7.70 -7.45
N SER A 333 10.40 -6.41 -7.51
CA SER A 333 11.45 -5.82 -6.68
C SER A 333 10.95 -5.51 -5.27
N SER A 334 9.69 -5.10 -5.14
CA SER A 334 9.08 -4.69 -3.87
C SER A 334 8.09 -5.70 -3.29
N GLY A 335 7.64 -6.71 -4.08
CA GLY A 335 6.60 -7.64 -3.66
C GLY A 335 5.25 -6.96 -3.41
N THR A 336 4.98 -5.83 -4.05
CA THR A 336 3.75 -5.06 -3.86
C THR A 336 2.94 -4.95 -5.14
N ILE A 337 1.64 -4.75 -5.01
CA ILE A 337 0.75 -4.44 -6.12
C ILE A 337 0.26 -3.00 -5.97
N ARG A 338 0.29 -2.26 -7.08
CA ARG A 338 -0.21 -0.89 -7.11
C ARG A 338 -1.73 -0.88 -7.17
N VAL A 339 -2.32 -0.06 -6.32
CA VAL A 339 -3.76 0.20 -6.26
C VAL A 339 -3.97 1.71 -6.34
N ARG A 340 -5.03 2.11 -7.00
CA ARG A 340 -5.36 3.51 -7.18
C ARG A 340 -6.81 3.75 -6.75
N ALA A 341 -7.01 4.82 -6.01
CA ALA A 341 -8.33 5.29 -5.63
C ALA A 341 -8.55 6.72 -6.14
N SER A 342 -9.76 7.00 -6.54
CA SER A 342 -10.19 8.32 -7.03
C SER A 342 -10.93 9.06 -5.94
N PHE A 343 -10.53 10.31 -5.70
CA PHE A 343 -11.13 11.21 -4.72
C PHE A 343 -11.60 12.50 -5.39
N PRO A 344 -12.78 13.02 -5.04
CA PRO A 344 -13.19 14.36 -5.45
C PRO A 344 -12.30 15.41 -4.75
N ASN A 345 -11.95 16.47 -5.49
CA ASN A 345 -11.13 17.58 -5.00
C ASN A 345 -11.70 18.93 -5.47
N PRO A 346 -12.96 19.23 -5.13
CA PRO A 346 -13.65 20.41 -5.66
C PRO A 346 -13.00 21.73 -5.24
N ASP A 347 -12.41 21.78 -4.05
CA ASP A 347 -11.73 22.96 -3.52
C ASP A 347 -10.29 23.09 -4.03
N LEU A 348 -9.81 22.13 -4.83
CA LEU A 348 -8.47 22.07 -5.40
C LEU A 348 -7.36 22.17 -4.33
N PHE A 349 -7.69 21.76 -3.11
CA PHE A 349 -6.77 21.83 -1.96
C PHE A 349 -5.65 20.79 -2.08
N ILE A 350 -6.02 19.58 -2.52
CA ILE A 350 -5.05 18.50 -2.68
C ILE A 350 -4.27 18.73 -3.98
N THR A 351 -2.96 18.74 -3.85
CA THR A 351 -2.02 18.94 -4.98
C THR A 351 -1.33 17.63 -5.30
N PRO A 352 -1.16 17.27 -6.59
CA PRO A 352 -0.37 16.11 -6.99
C PRO A 352 1.03 16.15 -6.39
N GLY A 353 1.54 14.99 -5.93
CA GLY A 353 2.82 14.87 -5.23
C GLY A 353 2.71 14.86 -3.70
N GLN A 354 1.60 15.30 -3.12
CA GLN A 354 1.36 15.19 -1.67
C GLN A 354 1.17 13.73 -1.25
N PHE A 355 1.56 13.42 -0.02
CA PHE A 355 1.28 12.12 0.59
C PHE A 355 -0.05 12.16 1.33
N GLY A 356 -0.72 11.01 1.34
CA GLY A 356 -1.94 10.79 2.09
C GLY A 356 -2.03 9.37 2.57
N ARG A 357 -2.98 9.11 3.44
CA ARG A 357 -3.33 7.77 3.91
C ARG A 357 -4.68 7.39 3.35
N VAL A 358 -4.85 6.11 3.06
CA VAL A 358 -6.11 5.54 2.61
C VAL A 358 -6.41 4.30 3.42
N ARG A 359 -7.65 4.13 3.82
CA ARG A 359 -8.11 2.89 4.44
C ARG A 359 -9.08 2.15 3.53
N VAL A 360 -8.78 0.87 3.38
CA VAL A 360 -9.54 -0.06 2.53
C VAL A 360 -10.33 -1.02 3.42
N PRO A 361 -11.63 -1.25 3.15
CA PRO A 361 -12.44 -2.15 3.95
C PRO A 361 -11.99 -3.60 3.78
N MET A 362 -11.76 -4.29 4.91
CA MET A 362 -11.36 -5.70 4.96
C MET A 362 -12.50 -6.61 5.45
N SER A 363 -13.64 -6.05 5.82
CA SER A 363 -14.84 -6.81 6.17
C SER A 363 -16.09 -6.05 5.79
N GLN A 364 -17.21 -6.73 5.71
CA GLN A 364 -18.51 -6.07 5.73
C GLN A 364 -18.79 -5.51 7.13
N ASN A 365 -19.72 -4.56 7.21
CA ASN A 365 -20.22 -4.07 8.50
C ASN A 365 -20.97 -5.21 9.21
N ARG A 366 -20.38 -5.77 10.27
CA ARG A 366 -20.94 -6.90 11.01
C ARG A 366 -20.87 -6.68 12.52
N PRO A 367 -21.79 -7.26 13.29
CA PRO A 367 -21.68 -7.24 14.73
C PRO A 367 -20.37 -7.90 15.17
N THR A 368 -19.55 -7.15 15.89
CA THR A 368 -18.21 -7.58 16.31
C THR A 368 -18.10 -7.41 17.82
N MET A 369 -17.47 -8.38 18.48
CA MET A 369 -17.23 -8.33 19.92
C MET A 369 -15.99 -7.53 20.23
N LEU A 370 -16.12 -6.57 21.13
CA LEU A 370 -15.08 -5.67 21.56
C LEU A 370 -14.83 -5.83 23.05
N VAL A 371 -13.56 -5.84 23.43
CA VAL A 371 -13.11 -5.82 24.83
C VAL A 371 -12.03 -4.77 24.99
N PRO A 372 -11.79 -4.21 26.18
CA PRO A 372 -10.65 -3.32 26.38
C PRO A 372 -9.35 -4.03 26.05
N ASP A 373 -8.45 -3.36 25.32
CA ASP A 373 -7.15 -3.94 24.92
C ASP A 373 -6.34 -4.38 26.15
N ALA A 374 -6.45 -3.64 27.26
CA ALA A 374 -5.83 -3.96 28.55
C ALA A 374 -6.32 -5.29 29.17
N ALA A 375 -7.44 -5.86 28.73
CA ALA A 375 -7.95 -7.14 29.22
C ALA A 375 -7.26 -8.33 28.54
N VAL A 376 -6.53 -8.09 27.44
CA VAL A 376 -5.83 -9.15 26.71
C VAL A 376 -4.53 -9.51 27.40
N VAL A 377 -4.40 -10.78 27.77
CA VAL A 377 -3.19 -11.34 28.38
C VAL A 377 -2.42 -12.13 27.33
N THR A 378 -1.10 -12.01 27.35
CA THR A 378 -0.23 -12.81 26.49
C THR A 378 0.48 -13.85 27.33
N ASP A 379 0.23 -15.13 27.04
CA ASP A 379 0.96 -16.25 27.63
C ASP A 379 1.82 -16.90 26.55
N GLN A 380 3.12 -16.67 26.64
CA GLN A 380 4.10 -17.06 25.61
C GLN A 380 3.69 -16.52 24.22
N SER A 381 3.15 -17.37 23.35
CA SER A 381 2.68 -17.02 22.01
C SER A 381 1.16 -16.95 21.85
N VAL A 382 0.41 -17.35 22.90
CA VAL A 382 -1.06 -17.42 22.84
C VAL A 382 -1.67 -16.17 23.47
N LYS A 383 -2.65 -15.60 22.80
CA LYS A 383 -3.45 -14.50 23.34
C LYS A 383 -4.66 -15.06 24.06
N LEU A 384 -4.85 -14.62 25.31
CA LEU A 384 -5.88 -15.13 26.21
C LEU A 384 -6.75 -14.00 26.74
N LEU A 385 -8.00 -14.30 26.99
CA LEU A 385 -8.89 -13.52 27.84
C LEU A 385 -9.26 -14.35 29.06
N PHE A 386 -9.25 -13.73 30.23
CA PHE A 386 -9.75 -14.38 31.44
C PHE A 386 -11.24 -14.09 31.55
N THR A 387 -12.01 -15.16 31.61
CA THR A 387 -13.47 -15.15 31.84
C THR A 387 -13.79 -15.71 33.20
N VAL A 388 -14.89 -15.30 33.78
CA VAL A 388 -15.38 -15.81 35.05
C VAL A 388 -16.58 -16.74 34.79
N ALA A 389 -16.45 -17.97 35.20
CA ALA A 389 -17.53 -18.96 35.13
C ALA A 389 -18.63 -18.65 36.18
N PRO A 390 -19.85 -19.19 36.06
CA PRO A 390 -20.95 -18.95 37.00
C PRO A 390 -20.63 -19.31 38.45
N ASP A 391 -19.67 -20.23 38.70
CA ASP A 391 -19.17 -20.63 40.01
C ASP A 391 -18.10 -19.69 40.61
N GLY A 392 -17.77 -18.59 39.90
CA GLY A 392 -16.75 -17.61 40.27
C GLY A 392 -15.33 -18.02 39.94
N THR A 393 -15.11 -19.10 39.17
CA THR A 393 -13.77 -19.57 38.80
C THR A 393 -13.24 -18.84 37.55
N VAL A 394 -11.97 -18.46 37.58
CA VAL A 394 -11.28 -17.85 36.43
C VAL A 394 -10.91 -18.90 35.38
N VAL A 395 -11.41 -18.75 34.18
CA VAL A 395 -11.15 -19.63 33.03
C VAL A 395 -10.39 -18.85 31.94
N PRO A 396 -9.17 -19.27 31.59
CA PRO A 396 -8.47 -18.71 30.46
C PRO A 396 -9.05 -19.21 29.15
N LYS A 397 -9.44 -18.32 28.26
CA LYS A 397 -9.93 -18.64 26.91
C LYS A 397 -8.95 -18.13 25.86
N PRO A 398 -8.40 -19.00 25.00
CA PRO A 398 -7.60 -18.58 23.88
C PRO A 398 -8.47 -17.80 22.87
N VAL A 399 -7.96 -16.67 22.40
CA VAL A 399 -8.72 -15.78 21.53
C VAL A 399 -7.91 -15.38 20.29
N GLU A 400 -8.61 -15.21 19.20
CA GLU A 400 -8.08 -14.62 17.98
C GLU A 400 -8.37 -13.12 17.97
N LEU A 401 -7.30 -12.32 17.91
CA LEU A 401 -7.42 -10.88 18.00
C LEU A 401 -7.58 -10.26 16.60
N GLY A 402 -8.38 -9.22 16.53
CA GLY A 402 -8.43 -8.26 15.43
C GLY A 402 -7.70 -6.96 15.77
N PRO A 403 -7.91 -5.90 14.98
CA PRO A 403 -7.32 -4.58 15.21
C PRO A 403 -7.81 -3.96 16.54
N VAL A 404 -7.08 -2.96 17.01
CA VAL A 404 -7.54 -2.05 18.08
C VAL A 404 -8.32 -0.93 17.42
N THR A 405 -9.43 -0.56 18.03
CA THR A 405 -10.22 0.61 17.62
C THR A 405 -9.65 1.89 18.24
N ASP A 406 -10.05 3.06 17.71
CA ASP A 406 -9.64 4.37 18.23
C ASP A 406 -10.03 4.59 19.71
N ASP A 407 -11.06 3.87 20.18
CA ASP A 407 -11.53 3.86 21.58
C ASP A 407 -10.69 2.92 22.48
N ASN A 408 -9.53 2.44 22.07
CA ASN A 408 -8.70 1.43 22.76
C ASN A 408 -9.44 0.10 23.06
N LEU A 409 -10.41 -0.26 22.25
CA LEU A 409 -11.06 -1.55 22.31
C LEU A 409 -10.44 -2.50 21.29
N ARG A 410 -10.22 -3.75 21.71
CA ARG A 410 -9.70 -4.82 20.86
C ARG A 410 -10.85 -5.61 20.25
N VAL A 411 -10.83 -5.80 18.95
CA VAL A 411 -11.70 -6.71 18.23
C VAL A 411 -11.36 -8.15 18.60
N ILE A 412 -12.36 -8.96 18.94
CA ILE A 412 -12.21 -10.39 19.15
C ILE A 412 -12.93 -11.13 18.03
N ARG A 413 -12.16 -11.89 17.23
CA ARG A 413 -12.66 -12.66 16.08
C ARG A 413 -13.26 -13.99 16.49
N SER A 414 -12.63 -14.66 17.46
CA SER A 414 -13.08 -15.97 17.97
C SER A 414 -12.55 -16.21 19.38
N GLY A 415 -13.14 -17.20 20.08
CA GLY A 415 -12.70 -17.66 21.39
C GLY A 415 -13.60 -17.27 22.57
N ILE A 416 -14.48 -16.30 22.41
CA ILE A 416 -15.50 -15.92 23.44
C ILE A 416 -16.89 -15.83 22.83
N THR A 417 -17.88 -15.80 23.71
CA THR A 417 -19.31 -15.59 23.38
C THR A 417 -19.80 -14.26 23.94
N ALA A 418 -20.95 -13.80 23.45
CA ALA A 418 -21.57 -12.54 23.88
C ALA A 418 -21.97 -12.52 25.38
N ASP A 419 -22.16 -13.71 25.99
CA ASP A 419 -22.59 -13.85 27.39
C ASP A 419 -21.42 -14.04 28.35
N ASP A 420 -20.20 -14.20 27.86
CA ASP A 420 -19.02 -14.40 28.69
C ASP A 420 -18.73 -13.16 29.55
N GLN A 421 -18.45 -13.40 30.83
CA GLN A 421 -17.98 -12.33 31.73
C GLN A 421 -16.47 -12.22 31.64
N VAL A 422 -15.97 -11.25 30.86
CA VAL A 422 -14.55 -11.01 30.66
C VAL A 422 -14.01 -10.11 31.79
N ILE A 423 -12.87 -10.49 32.37
CA ILE A 423 -12.20 -9.67 33.40
C ILE A 423 -11.55 -8.48 32.69
N ILE A 424 -12.04 -7.26 32.99
CA ILE A 424 -11.55 -6.02 32.40
C ILE A 424 -10.60 -5.25 33.32
N SER A 425 -10.63 -5.55 34.63
CA SER A 425 -9.73 -4.95 35.62
C SER A 425 -9.43 -5.95 36.74
N GLY A 426 -8.24 -5.81 37.35
CA GLY A 426 -7.80 -6.73 38.44
C GLY A 426 -7.11 -7.99 37.92
N LEU A 427 -6.64 -8.02 36.68
CA LEU A 427 -5.97 -9.17 36.03
C LEU A 427 -4.79 -9.74 36.83
N LEU A 428 -4.03 -8.90 37.54
CA LEU A 428 -2.91 -9.35 38.39
C LEU A 428 -3.34 -10.21 39.56
N ARG A 429 -4.62 -10.13 39.95
CA ARG A 429 -5.22 -10.90 41.06
C ARG A 429 -5.95 -12.14 40.57
N ALA A 430 -6.27 -12.19 39.26
CA ALA A 430 -6.98 -13.30 38.64
C ALA A 430 -5.98 -14.36 38.17
N ARG A 431 -5.93 -15.49 38.90
CA ARG A 431 -5.12 -16.64 38.47
C ARG A 431 -6.02 -17.72 37.90
N PRO A 432 -5.63 -18.38 36.80
CA PRO A 432 -6.40 -19.49 36.22
C PRO A 432 -6.76 -20.55 37.29
N GLY A 433 -8.02 -20.98 37.33
CA GLY A 433 -8.53 -21.98 38.27
C GLY A 433 -8.82 -21.47 39.69
N GLN A 434 -8.55 -20.20 40.02
CA GLN A 434 -8.89 -19.59 41.32
C GLN A 434 -10.28 -18.95 41.29
N LYS A 435 -10.95 -18.94 42.45
CA LYS A 435 -12.21 -18.24 42.62
C LYS A 435 -11.96 -16.75 42.85
N VAL A 436 -12.75 -15.90 42.19
CA VAL A 436 -12.74 -14.45 42.33
C VAL A 436 -14.15 -13.94 42.64
N THR A 437 -14.25 -12.73 43.20
CA THR A 437 -15.55 -12.07 43.39
C THR A 437 -15.78 -11.12 42.23
N PRO A 438 -16.72 -11.41 41.31
CA PRO A 438 -16.97 -10.57 40.17
C PRO A 438 -17.77 -9.32 40.56
N GLU A 439 -17.24 -8.16 40.23
CA GLU A 439 -17.93 -6.86 40.28
C GLU A 439 -18.30 -6.47 38.84
N GLN A 440 -19.58 -6.11 38.62
CA GLN A 440 -20.04 -5.75 37.27
C GLN A 440 -19.50 -4.37 36.87
N GLY A 441 -18.77 -4.33 35.74
CA GLY A 441 -18.32 -3.12 35.06
C GLY A 441 -18.98 -2.99 33.69
N LYS A 442 -18.62 -1.94 32.95
CA LYS A 442 -19.00 -1.74 31.55
C LYS A 442 -17.77 -1.59 30.69
N VAL A 443 -17.79 -2.18 29.51
CA VAL A 443 -16.76 -1.98 28.49
C VAL A 443 -16.87 -0.53 27.99
N GLY A 444 -15.75 0.23 28.02
CA GLY A 444 -15.71 1.64 27.57
C GLY A 444 -15.78 2.69 28.70
N GLU A 445 -16.10 2.27 29.92
CA GLU A 445 -15.93 3.14 31.10
C GLU A 445 -14.47 2.99 31.54
N ALA A 446 -13.64 4.06 31.38
CA ALA A 446 -12.27 4.08 31.87
C ALA A 446 -12.29 3.72 33.36
N ALA A 447 -11.55 2.67 33.74
CA ALA A 447 -11.40 2.30 35.14
C ALA A 447 -10.94 3.56 35.89
N ALA A 448 -11.83 4.11 36.73
CA ALA A 448 -11.49 5.19 37.61
C ALA A 448 -10.30 4.69 38.45
N THR A 449 -9.15 5.27 38.24
CA THR A 449 -7.98 5.08 39.07
C THR A 449 -8.43 5.30 40.52
N PRO A 450 -8.26 4.32 41.43
CA PRO A 450 -8.62 4.56 42.84
C PRO A 450 -7.73 5.72 43.33
N GLN A 451 -8.32 6.90 43.48
CA GLN A 451 -7.69 7.97 44.20
C GLN A 451 -7.37 7.44 45.60
N ASN A 452 -6.09 7.45 45.89
CA ASN A 452 -5.50 7.16 47.18
C ASN A 452 -6.15 8.09 48.23
N ALA A 453 -7.23 7.63 48.85
CA ALA A 453 -7.83 8.30 50.00
C ALA A 453 -7.03 7.88 51.25
N GLY A 454 -6.24 8.79 51.78
CA GLY A 454 -5.80 8.68 53.13
C GLY A 454 -4.29 8.75 53.39
N ALA A 455 -3.77 9.94 53.38
CA ALA A 455 -2.70 10.29 54.33
C ALA A 455 -3.20 11.46 55.17
N LYS A 456 -3.65 11.18 56.37
CA LYS A 456 -3.63 12.06 57.51
C LYS A 456 -2.69 11.48 58.53
#